data_380e5dc901329aec9561f3360b5d2cd8
#
_entry.id   380e5dc901329aec9561f3360b5d2cd8
#
_cell.length_a   1.000
_cell.length_b   1.000
_cell.length_c   1.000
_cell.angle_alpha   90.00
_cell.angle_beta   90.00
_cell.angle_gamma   90.00
#
_symmetry.space_group_name_H-M   'P 1'
#
loop_
_entity.id
_entity.type
_entity.pdbx_description
1 polymer ?
#
loop_
_entity_poly.entity_id
_entity_poly.type
_entity_poly.pdbx_seq_one_letter_code
_entity_poly.pdbx_strand_id
1 'polypeptide(L)'
;MRLDPTGIAGIRDLTAEVRRRVARDPEAVAATLRRAARGELPLEPSLTAAEADYLRNMLGVIAEAGPLSFIESNDSGRSAVFDDEPLADADWDPMVVASSDVGSALNPREIPEHLRARLGVLLLSYLCYDDFRLPHTGTGGHRDCDDILERTKAVYRMWFNQLTVAEPGSGLEQYFADQRLDFPTVDVADRPSLSLSCAGDLLAVDVLVPESTTHLFDGIADFYSTADIVSANLESVVDSTQLIGRYESVGRAARMNTSPEMVERFVEGGGITFVSTATDHAMDWGEHGVLATLDVLRDAGLAHAGTAATACEQDRVVLSEHDGIKVALLAFTFGVNDNAVPDDKPYLVDVVRFNDVDPALDLALVRRQVEAARAAGADYIIAYCHWGWEFETYPHQVTVDAAHAVIDCGVDTIIGNHAHVAQPMERVVREGRPDGLIVYALGGFVSYHPESRNSALALTVRFDLVRHDDGGDSGDGTVYLANLRVLPIYLHHTELPGGDFDSRILRFADVCEDPDRFGLTEAEQTHLPYLKDELLRGRVLPAVVPEGLLAR
;
A
#
# COMPACT_ATOMS: atom_id res chain seq x y z
N MET A 1 3.87 0.69 -16.16
CA MET A 1 2.94 1.85 -16.25
C MET A 1 3.45 2.76 -17.36
N ARG A 2 2.83 2.80 -18.52
CA ARG A 2 3.15 3.83 -19.50
C ARG A 2 2.58 5.13 -18.96
N LEU A 3 3.43 6.11 -18.70
CA LEU A 3 3.01 7.50 -18.66
C LEU A 3 2.57 7.85 -20.09
N ASP A 4 1.39 7.38 -20.48
CA ASP A 4 0.78 7.96 -21.66
C ASP A 4 0.17 9.28 -21.19
N PRO A 5 0.80 10.38 -21.55
CA PRO A 5 0.14 11.66 -21.43
C PRO A 5 -1.01 11.61 -22.43
N THR A 6 -2.22 11.39 -21.93
CA THR A 6 -3.43 11.44 -22.76
C THR A 6 -3.46 12.76 -23.51
N GLY A 7 -2.80 12.72 -24.64
CA GLY A 7 -2.70 13.83 -25.54
C GLY A 7 -1.81 14.99 -25.04
N ILE A 8 -1.42 15.80 -25.96
CA ILE A 8 -0.68 17.05 -25.86
C ILE A 8 -1.23 18.01 -24.76
N ALA A 9 -2.50 17.89 -24.37
CA ALA A 9 -3.13 18.69 -23.32
C ALA A 9 -2.53 18.41 -21.92
N GLY A 10 -2.44 17.15 -21.51
CA GLY A 10 -1.93 16.80 -20.17
C GLY A 10 -0.46 17.17 -19.96
N ILE A 11 0.38 17.08 -21.00
CA ILE A 11 1.78 17.51 -20.93
C ILE A 11 1.89 19.03 -20.81
N ARG A 12 1.06 19.77 -21.55
CA ARG A 12 1.02 21.23 -21.43
C ARG A 12 0.62 21.67 -20.04
N ASP A 13 -0.35 20.98 -19.44
CA ASP A 13 -0.82 21.26 -18.10
C ASP A 13 0.28 20.94 -17.05
N LEU A 14 0.97 19.82 -17.17
CA LEU A 14 2.11 19.50 -16.32
C LEU A 14 3.24 20.53 -16.44
N THR A 15 3.62 20.89 -17.66
CA THR A 15 4.65 21.89 -17.91
C THR A 15 4.26 23.27 -17.32
N ALA A 16 2.99 23.66 -17.48
CA ALA A 16 2.47 24.91 -16.92
C ALA A 16 2.47 24.89 -15.38
N GLU A 17 2.12 23.75 -14.76
CA GLU A 17 2.14 23.61 -13.31
C GLU A 17 3.57 23.64 -12.77
N VAL A 18 4.49 22.87 -13.34
CA VAL A 18 5.92 22.87 -12.97
C VAL A 18 6.50 24.27 -13.11
N ARG A 19 6.20 24.97 -14.21
CA ARG A 19 6.62 26.35 -14.40
C ARG A 19 6.10 27.29 -13.32
N ARG A 20 4.82 27.18 -12.95
CA ARG A 20 4.22 27.98 -11.86
C ARG A 20 4.93 27.74 -10.53
N ARG A 21 5.29 26.49 -10.22
CA ARG A 21 5.98 26.13 -8.98
C ARG A 21 7.41 26.64 -8.96
N VAL A 22 8.19 26.39 -10.01
CA VAL A 22 9.56 26.89 -10.15
C VAL A 22 9.60 28.42 -10.12
N ALA A 23 8.60 29.09 -10.69
CA ALA A 23 8.53 30.56 -10.69
C ALA A 23 8.26 31.17 -9.31
N ARG A 24 7.80 30.42 -8.32
CA ARG A 24 7.62 30.92 -6.95
C ARG A 24 8.93 31.29 -6.29
N ASP A 25 9.97 30.44 -6.48
CA ASP A 25 11.32 30.69 -5.96
C ASP A 25 12.38 29.98 -6.83
N PRO A 26 12.72 30.56 -8.01
CA PRO A 26 13.67 29.92 -8.93
C PRO A 26 15.08 29.82 -8.35
N GLU A 27 15.46 30.71 -7.42
CA GLU A 27 16.76 30.67 -6.76
C GLU A 27 16.87 29.50 -5.77
N ALA A 28 15.83 29.22 -4.99
CA ALA A 28 15.78 28.06 -4.11
C ALA A 28 15.81 26.75 -4.93
N VAL A 29 15.08 26.68 -6.05
CA VAL A 29 15.13 25.54 -6.96
C VAL A 29 16.54 25.35 -7.51
N ALA A 30 17.18 26.40 -8.05
CA ALA A 30 18.54 26.33 -8.54
C ALA A 30 19.56 25.91 -7.45
N ALA A 31 19.36 26.36 -6.21
CA ALA A 31 20.18 25.95 -5.07
C ALA A 31 20.01 24.45 -4.77
N THR A 32 18.79 23.93 -4.80
CA THR A 32 18.48 22.49 -4.62
C THR A 32 19.12 21.66 -5.72
N LEU A 33 19.00 22.06 -6.99
CA LEU A 33 19.62 21.37 -8.12
C LEU A 33 21.15 21.33 -7.98
N ARG A 34 21.79 22.46 -7.60
CA ARG A 34 23.25 22.50 -7.33
C ARG A 34 23.67 21.55 -6.22
N ARG A 35 22.90 21.47 -5.13
CA ARG A 35 23.19 20.54 -4.02
C ARG A 35 23.10 19.08 -4.47
N ALA A 36 22.05 18.74 -5.22
CA ALA A 36 21.89 17.40 -5.79
C ALA A 36 23.02 17.04 -6.76
N ALA A 37 23.39 17.98 -7.66
CA ALA A 37 24.50 17.81 -8.61
C ALA A 37 25.85 17.54 -7.91
N ARG A 38 26.08 18.16 -6.74
CA ARG A 38 27.30 17.94 -5.94
C ARG A 38 27.24 16.73 -5.01
N GLY A 39 26.14 15.97 -5.03
CA GLY A 39 25.93 14.82 -4.13
C GLY A 39 25.69 15.20 -2.66
N GLU A 40 25.33 16.45 -2.39
CA GLU A 40 24.95 16.92 -1.04
C GLU A 40 23.51 16.52 -0.66
N LEU A 41 22.71 16.14 -1.64
CA LEU A 41 21.42 15.51 -1.46
C LEU A 41 21.52 14.05 -1.92
N PRO A 42 20.97 13.11 -1.17
CA PRO A 42 20.94 11.71 -1.58
C PRO A 42 20.12 11.59 -2.87
N LEU A 43 20.65 10.81 -3.82
CA LEU A 43 19.88 10.36 -4.96
C LEU A 43 19.08 9.10 -4.54
N GLU A 44 18.07 8.80 -5.32
CA GLU A 44 17.20 7.64 -5.08
C GLU A 44 18.01 6.33 -5.13
N PRO A 45 17.88 5.46 -4.11
CA PRO A 45 18.70 4.24 -4.00
C PRO A 45 18.55 3.25 -5.17
N SER A 46 17.45 3.38 -5.94
CA SER A 46 17.17 2.51 -7.08
C SER A 46 17.99 2.81 -8.34
N LEU A 47 18.75 3.91 -8.37
CA LEU A 47 19.55 4.28 -9.53
C LEU A 47 20.85 3.48 -9.60
N THR A 48 21.21 3.07 -10.81
CA THR A 48 22.56 2.60 -11.10
C THR A 48 23.57 3.75 -11.01
N ALA A 49 24.84 3.44 -10.86
CA ALA A 49 25.90 4.47 -10.81
C ALA A 49 25.89 5.36 -12.07
N ALA A 50 25.68 4.78 -13.25
CA ALA A 50 25.62 5.51 -14.52
C ALA A 50 24.42 6.45 -14.60
N GLU A 51 23.25 5.99 -14.16
CA GLU A 51 22.03 6.83 -14.08
C GLU A 51 22.21 7.98 -13.09
N ALA A 52 22.80 7.69 -11.93
CA ALA A 52 23.08 8.69 -10.91
C ALA A 52 24.05 9.77 -11.42
N ASP A 53 25.13 9.39 -12.09
CA ASP A 53 26.11 10.34 -12.65
C ASP A 53 25.49 11.19 -13.77
N TYR A 54 24.69 10.58 -14.62
CA TYR A 54 23.97 11.29 -15.67
C TYR A 54 22.98 12.30 -15.08
N LEU A 55 22.17 11.90 -14.10
CA LEU A 55 21.24 12.77 -13.41
C LEU A 55 21.95 13.97 -12.74
N ARG A 56 23.07 13.72 -12.02
CA ARG A 56 23.87 14.80 -11.40
C ARG A 56 24.34 15.83 -12.42
N ASN A 57 24.84 15.36 -13.56
CA ASN A 57 25.30 16.24 -14.63
C ASN A 57 24.15 17.11 -15.18
N MET A 58 22.99 16.51 -15.45
CA MET A 58 21.80 17.23 -15.90
C MET A 58 21.35 18.29 -14.90
N LEU A 59 21.23 17.93 -13.61
CA LEU A 59 20.83 18.86 -12.56
C LEU A 59 21.78 20.04 -12.44
N GLY A 60 23.08 19.81 -12.64
CA GLY A 60 24.09 20.85 -12.68
C GLY A 60 23.89 21.83 -13.85
N VAL A 61 23.69 21.32 -15.05
CA VAL A 61 23.44 22.14 -16.26
C VAL A 61 22.15 22.98 -16.11
N ILE A 62 21.06 22.38 -15.63
CA ILE A 62 19.80 23.10 -15.41
C ILE A 62 19.96 24.20 -14.36
N ALA A 63 20.72 23.92 -13.28
CA ALA A 63 20.98 24.91 -12.24
C ALA A 63 21.80 26.11 -12.73
N GLU A 64 22.73 25.88 -13.66
CA GLU A 64 23.56 26.95 -14.27
C GLU A 64 22.80 27.74 -15.32
N ALA A 65 22.00 27.08 -16.16
CA ALA A 65 21.18 27.74 -17.19
C ALA A 65 20.02 28.56 -16.57
N GLY A 66 19.62 28.21 -15.34
CA GLY A 66 18.44 28.72 -14.66
C GLY A 66 17.19 27.86 -14.93
N PRO A 67 16.51 27.37 -13.87
CA PRO A 67 15.40 26.43 -14.01
C PRO A 67 14.25 26.94 -14.88
N LEU A 68 13.91 28.23 -14.79
CA LEU A 68 12.88 28.84 -15.62
C LEU A 68 13.28 28.94 -17.08
N SER A 69 14.53 29.38 -17.37
CA SER A 69 15.06 29.48 -18.73
C SER A 69 15.10 28.09 -19.40
N PHE A 70 15.41 27.05 -18.64
CA PHE A 70 15.36 25.67 -19.11
C PHE A 70 13.93 25.25 -19.50
N ILE A 71 12.92 25.54 -18.67
CA ILE A 71 11.52 25.21 -18.97
C ILE A 71 11.01 26.03 -20.18
N GLU A 72 11.39 27.31 -20.29
CA GLU A 72 10.97 28.23 -21.36
C GLU A 72 11.62 27.91 -22.72
N SER A 73 12.88 27.53 -22.75
CA SER A 73 13.55 27.12 -24.00
C SER A 73 12.92 25.86 -24.59
N ASN A 74 12.38 25.01 -23.72
CA ASN A 74 11.70 23.79 -24.11
C ASN A 74 10.30 24.03 -24.67
N ASP A 75 9.59 25.01 -24.13
CA ASP A 75 8.27 25.41 -24.62
C ASP A 75 8.37 26.11 -25.99
N SER A 76 9.41 26.94 -26.19
CA SER A 76 9.62 27.67 -27.44
C SER A 76 10.19 26.84 -28.59
N GLY A 77 11.04 25.86 -28.29
CA GLY A 77 11.59 24.93 -29.30
C GLY A 77 10.52 24.00 -29.93
N ARG A 78 9.46 23.75 -29.22
CA ARG A 78 8.31 22.96 -29.70
C ARG A 78 7.37 23.73 -30.62
N SER A 79 7.19 25.01 -30.41
CA SER A 79 6.34 25.86 -31.24
C SER A 79 6.79 25.92 -32.71
N ALA A 80 8.08 25.70 -32.97
CA ALA A 80 8.65 25.75 -34.32
C ALA A 80 8.63 24.40 -35.09
N VAL A 81 8.33 23.27 -34.40
CA VAL A 81 8.40 21.93 -34.99
C VAL A 81 7.01 21.33 -35.26
N PHE A 82 5.93 21.97 -34.78
CA PHE A 82 4.59 21.36 -34.72
C PHE A 82 3.60 21.85 -35.77
N ASP A 83 4.03 22.52 -36.82
CA ASP A 83 3.07 23.17 -37.73
C ASP A 83 2.46 22.27 -38.81
N ASP A 84 2.89 21.02 -39.07
CA ASP A 84 2.28 20.29 -40.22
C ASP A 84 2.21 18.74 -40.17
N GLU A 85 2.47 18.01 -39.06
CA GLU A 85 2.16 16.56 -39.06
C GLU A 85 1.60 16.06 -37.72
N PRO A 86 0.66 15.06 -37.71
CA PRO A 86 0.18 14.44 -36.48
C PRO A 86 1.32 13.60 -35.87
N LEU A 87 1.78 14.01 -34.70
CA LEU A 87 2.84 13.31 -33.96
C LEU A 87 2.39 11.90 -33.60
N ALA A 88 3.18 10.93 -34.00
CA ALA A 88 3.19 9.61 -33.44
C ALA A 88 3.60 9.70 -31.95
N ASP A 89 3.06 8.82 -31.11
CA ASP A 89 3.08 8.77 -29.63
C ASP A 89 4.46 8.84 -28.91
N ALA A 90 5.51 9.29 -29.58
CA ALA A 90 6.88 9.11 -29.13
C ALA A 90 7.63 10.38 -28.65
N ASP A 91 7.06 11.59 -28.74
CA ASP A 91 7.90 12.78 -28.82
C ASP A 91 7.90 13.72 -27.60
N TRP A 92 7.29 13.36 -26.46
CA TRP A 92 7.61 14.09 -25.23
C TRP A 92 8.70 13.38 -24.44
N ASP A 93 9.88 13.89 -24.54
CA ASP A 93 11.04 13.39 -23.84
C ASP A 93 11.78 14.57 -23.19
N PRO A 94 11.68 14.75 -21.86
CA PRO A 94 12.46 15.78 -21.16
C PRO A 94 13.96 15.61 -21.36
N MET A 95 14.41 14.45 -21.84
CA MET A 95 15.80 14.14 -22.14
C MET A 95 16.23 14.65 -23.52
N VAL A 96 15.33 14.73 -24.50
CA VAL A 96 15.65 15.31 -25.84
C VAL A 96 16.01 16.76 -25.73
N VAL A 97 15.45 17.42 -24.76
CA VAL A 97 15.62 18.84 -24.54
C VAL A 97 16.94 19.15 -23.81
N ALA A 98 17.31 18.33 -22.83
CA ALA A 98 18.58 18.47 -22.14
C ALA A 98 19.80 18.13 -23.02
N SER A 99 19.61 17.38 -24.09
CA SER A 99 20.71 16.90 -24.93
C SER A 99 21.17 17.86 -26.03
N SER A 100 20.42 18.91 -26.33
CA SER A 100 20.83 19.89 -27.36
C SER A 100 22.04 20.73 -26.96
N ASP A 101 22.27 20.91 -25.65
CA ASP A 101 23.36 21.74 -25.12
C ASP A 101 24.43 20.97 -24.33
N VAL A 102 24.17 19.69 -24.01
CA VAL A 102 25.13 18.81 -23.30
C VAL A 102 25.82 17.90 -24.30
N GLY A 103 26.98 18.30 -24.74
CA GLY A 103 27.76 17.56 -25.72
C GLY A 103 27.96 16.08 -25.35
N SER A 104 27.48 15.20 -26.18
CA SER A 104 28.05 13.92 -26.62
C SER A 104 28.18 12.72 -25.69
N ALA A 105 27.52 12.60 -24.55
CA ALA A 105 27.72 11.39 -23.75
C ALA A 105 26.63 10.32 -23.92
N LEU A 106 25.37 10.70 -24.20
CA LEU A 106 24.30 9.74 -24.48
C LEU A 106 23.37 10.33 -25.55
N ASN A 107 23.17 9.58 -26.64
CA ASN A 107 22.14 9.92 -27.62
C ASN A 107 20.77 9.56 -27.04
N PRO A 108 19.85 10.52 -26.83
CA PRO A 108 18.55 10.24 -26.22
C PRO A 108 17.74 9.19 -26.98
N ARG A 109 17.98 9.04 -28.28
CA ARG A 109 17.33 8.01 -29.12
C ARG A 109 17.81 6.58 -28.83
N GLU A 110 18.93 6.43 -28.11
CA GLU A 110 19.48 5.14 -27.71
C GLU A 110 19.08 4.71 -26.30
N ILE A 111 18.40 5.60 -25.54
CA ILE A 111 17.90 5.28 -24.21
C ILE A 111 16.55 4.56 -24.35
N PRO A 112 16.37 3.37 -23.74
CA PRO A 112 15.09 2.67 -23.76
C PRO A 112 13.94 3.54 -23.22
N GLU A 113 12.75 3.42 -23.79
CA GLU A 113 11.58 4.24 -23.47
C GLU A 113 11.26 4.25 -21.96
N HIS A 114 11.29 3.08 -21.31
CA HIS A 114 11.05 2.96 -19.87
C HIS A 114 12.07 3.74 -19.02
N LEU A 115 13.34 3.80 -19.46
CA LEU A 115 14.38 4.55 -18.76
C LEU A 115 14.18 6.06 -18.92
N ARG A 116 13.68 6.52 -20.07
CA ARG A 116 13.34 7.93 -20.31
C ARG A 116 12.24 8.41 -19.38
N ALA A 117 11.18 7.62 -19.23
CA ALA A 117 10.07 7.94 -18.32
C ALA A 117 10.59 8.05 -16.86
N ARG A 118 11.42 7.12 -16.42
CA ARG A 118 12.04 7.13 -15.08
C ARG A 118 12.88 8.40 -14.86
N LEU A 119 13.75 8.75 -15.80
CA LEU A 119 14.58 9.96 -15.70
C LEU A 119 13.72 11.24 -15.73
N GLY A 120 12.64 11.26 -16.51
CA GLY A 120 11.68 12.36 -16.55
C GLY A 120 11.02 12.61 -15.20
N VAL A 121 10.52 11.55 -14.55
CA VAL A 121 9.91 11.63 -13.21
C VAL A 121 10.93 12.10 -12.17
N LEU A 122 12.17 11.59 -12.24
CA LEU A 122 13.25 12.03 -11.35
C LEU A 122 13.57 13.50 -11.52
N LEU A 123 13.70 13.99 -12.76
CA LEU A 123 13.96 15.41 -13.03
C LEU A 123 12.86 16.29 -12.43
N LEU A 124 11.59 15.92 -12.64
CA LEU A 124 10.45 16.64 -12.05
C LEU A 124 10.51 16.64 -10.53
N SER A 125 10.91 15.53 -9.92
CA SER A 125 11.05 15.41 -8.47
C SER A 125 12.11 16.34 -7.87
N TYR A 126 13.10 16.76 -8.63
CA TYR A 126 14.09 17.75 -8.19
C TYR A 126 13.69 19.20 -8.51
N LEU A 127 12.94 19.42 -9.58
CA LEU A 127 12.38 20.75 -9.89
C LEU A 127 11.29 21.18 -8.90
N CYS A 128 10.55 20.21 -8.35
CA CYS A 128 9.48 20.41 -7.37
C CYS A 128 9.78 19.62 -6.08
N TYR A 129 10.96 19.83 -5.49
CA TYR A 129 11.57 18.95 -4.50
C TYR A 129 10.65 18.61 -3.31
N ASP A 130 10.09 19.63 -2.66
CA ASP A 130 9.25 19.43 -1.48
C ASP A 130 7.92 18.75 -1.83
N ASP A 131 7.35 19.07 -3.00
CA ASP A 131 6.08 18.48 -3.44
C ASP A 131 6.14 16.95 -3.61
N PHE A 132 7.31 16.43 -4.02
CA PHE A 132 7.51 15.00 -4.23
C PHE A 132 7.90 14.24 -2.96
N ARG A 133 8.42 14.93 -1.95
CA ARG A 133 9.02 14.32 -0.75
C ARG A 133 8.22 14.55 0.53
N LEU A 134 7.11 15.27 0.42
CA LEU A 134 6.20 15.48 1.53
C LEU A 134 4.82 14.90 1.20
N PRO A 135 4.11 14.36 2.20
CA PRO A 135 2.73 13.96 2.06
C PRO A 135 1.87 15.13 1.57
N HIS A 136 0.88 14.83 0.76
CA HIS A 136 -0.06 15.82 0.29
C HIS A 136 -0.99 16.22 1.43
N THR A 137 -1.12 17.51 1.73
CA THR A 137 -2.04 18.00 2.75
C THR A 137 -3.36 18.42 2.11
N GLY A 138 -4.46 17.82 2.53
CA GLY A 138 -5.75 18.48 2.52
C GLY A 138 -6.70 18.25 1.35
N THR A 139 -6.58 17.20 0.56
CA THR A 139 -7.66 16.82 -0.38
C THR A 139 -7.91 15.34 -0.32
N GLY A 140 -9.18 14.98 -0.37
CA GLY A 140 -9.66 13.62 -0.28
C GLY A 140 -8.84 12.61 -1.06
N GLY A 141 -8.58 11.49 -0.46
CA GLY A 141 -7.60 10.49 -0.84
C GLY A 141 -7.88 9.70 -2.10
N HIS A 142 -8.68 10.21 -2.99
CA HIS A 142 -8.68 9.68 -4.34
C HIS A 142 -7.42 10.16 -5.03
N ARG A 143 -6.66 9.22 -5.58
CA ARG A 143 -5.71 9.55 -6.64
C ARG A 143 -6.50 10.38 -7.65
N ASP A 144 -6.30 11.70 -7.65
CA ASP A 144 -6.91 12.56 -8.66
C ASP A 144 -6.27 12.18 -10.00
N CYS A 145 -6.91 11.24 -10.69
CA CYS A 145 -6.43 10.74 -11.97
C CYS A 145 -6.45 11.81 -13.06
N ASP A 146 -7.14 12.93 -12.81
CA ASP A 146 -7.19 14.07 -13.70
C ASP A 146 -6.02 15.04 -13.44
N ASP A 147 -5.41 15.03 -12.22
CA ASP A 147 -4.20 15.81 -11.94
C ASP A 147 -2.93 15.02 -12.33
N ILE A 148 -2.32 15.43 -13.42
CA ILE A 148 -1.11 14.80 -13.94
C ILE A 148 0.09 14.91 -12.98
N LEU A 149 0.16 15.96 -12.16
CA LEU A 149 1.23 16.11 -11.17
C LEU A 149 1.05 15.11 -10.05
N GLU A 150 -0.16 14.92 -9.52
CA GLU A 150 -0.44 13.92 -8.49
C GLU A 150 -0.18 12.50 -9.00
N ARG A 151 -0.55 12.21 -10.26
CA ARG A 151 -0.16 10.93 -10.90
C ARG A 151 1.35 10.75 -10.97
N THR A 152 2.08 11.81 -11.34
CA THR A 152 3.54 11.75 -11.42
C THR A 152 4.17 11.55 -10.05
N LYS A 153 3.61 12.15 -8.99
CA LYS A 153 4.05 11.93 -7.60
C LYS A 153 3.80 10.48 -7.16
N ALA A 154 2.62 9.91 -7.47
CA ALA A 154 2.32 8.52 -7.15
C ALA A 154 3.32 7.57 -7.83
N VAL A 155 3.64 7.81 -9.12
CA VAL A 155 4.67 7.05 -9.84
C VAL A 155 6.05 7.22 -9.22
N TYR A 156 6.42 8.42 -8.79
CA TYR A 156 7.69 8.66 -8.10
C TYR A 156 7.78 7.87 -6.79
N ARG A 157 6.74 7.86 -5.97
CA ARG A 157 6.68 7.10 -4.72
C ARG A 157 6.82 5.60 -4.97
N MET A 158 6.13 5.09 -5.96
CA MET A 158 6.21 3.69 -6.36
C MET A 158 7.62 3.32 -6.87
N TRP A 159 8.21 4.12 -7.76
CA TRP A 159 9.45 3.75 -8.46
C TRP A 159 10.73 4.09 -7.70
N PHE A 160 10.72 5.15 -6.91
CA PHE A 160 11.97 5.69 -6.39
C PHE A 160 12.01 5.87 -4.89
N ASN A 161 11.04 6.55 -4.32
CA ASN A 161 11.16 6.99 -2.94
C ASN A 161 9.80 7.07 -2.27
N GLN A 162 9.45 6.01 -1.57
CA GLN A 162 8.30 6.01 -0.69
C GLN A 162 8.46 7.09 0.37
N LEU A 163 7.36 7.74 0.73
CA LEU A 163 7.41 8.74 1.77
C LEU A 163 7.57 8.08 3.13
N THR A 164 8.62 8.48 3.84
CA THR A 164 8.95 7.98 5.19
C THR A 164 8.83 9.07 6.26
N VAL A 165 8.13 10.15 5.93
CA VAL A 165 7.83 11.29 6.81
C VAL A 165 6.33 11.47 6.91
N ALA A 166 5.85 11.95 8.06
CA ALA A 166 4.45 12.28 8.26
C ALA A 166 4.11 13.67 7.67
N GLU A 167 2.82 14.00 7.62
CA GLU A 167 2.35 15.32 7.21
C GLU A 167 3.01 16.44 8.03
N PRO A 168 3.51 17.51 7.37
CA PRO A 168 4.18 18.60 8.06
C PRO A 168 3.30 19.21 9.15
N GLY A 169 3.80 19.22 10.38
CA GLY A 169 3.12 19.82 11.53
C GLY A 169 2.05 18.96 12.18
N SER A 170 1.79 17.73 11.70
CA SER A 170 0.84 16.80 12.33
C SER A 170 1.31 16.27 13.68
N GLY A 171 2.63 16.13 13.87
CA GLY A 171 3.21 15.49 15.05
C GLY A 171 3.10 13.97 15.07
N LEU A 172 2.61 13.34 13.99
CA LEU A 172 2.34 11.90 13.91
C LEU A 172 3.60 11.04 14.09
N GLU A 173 4.77 11.51 13.63
CA GLU A 173 6.02 10.76 13.84
C GLU A 173 6.28 10.54 15.35
N GLN A 174 6.15 11.61 16.14
CA GLN A 174 6.32 11.51 17.60
C GLN A 174 5.18 10.74 18.25
N TYR A 175 3.94 10.94 17.78
CA TYR A 175 2.77 10.22 18.25
C TYR A 175 2.95 8.70 18.14
N PHE A 176 3.40 8.21 16.99
CA PHE A 176 3.64 6.77 16.80
C PHE A 176 4.90 6.27 17.51
N ALA A 177 5.94 7.09 17.59
CA ALA A 177 7.14 6.74 18.38
C ALA A 177 6.82 6.55 19.87
N ASP A 178 5.87 7.30 20.41
CA ASP A 178 5.44 7.24 21.81
C ASP A 178 4.42 6.15 22.11
N GLN A 179 3.93 5.43 21.11
CA GLN A 179 2.98 4.34 21.31
C GLN A 179 3.51 3.26 22.26
N ARG A 180 2.58 2.62 22.96
CA ARG A 180 2.86 1.49 23.87
C ARG A 180 1.96 0.33 23.47
N LEU A 181 2.55 -0.68 22.84
CA LEU A 181 1.84 -1.90 22.42
C LEU A 181 1.88 -2.99 23.51
N ASP A 182 1.80 -2.57 24.78
CA ASP A 182 1.86 -3.44 25.97
C ASP A 182 0.51 -4.14 26.19
N PHE A 183 0.14 -5.06 25.31
CA PHE A 183 -1.02 -5.93 25.54
C PHE A 183 -0.70 -7.05 26.53
N PRO A 184 -1.70 -7.57 27.27
CA PRO A 184 -1.49 -8.65 28.20
C PRO A 184 -0.84 -9.88 27.56
N THR A 185 0.10 -10.52 28.28
CA THR A 185 0.62 -11.84 27.93
C THR A 185 0.02 -12.85 28.89
N VAL A 186 -0.71 -13.83 28.38
CA VAL A 186 -1.42 -14.83 29.16
C VAL A 186 -1.19 -16.23 28.61
N ASP A 187 -1.19 -17.21 29.51
CA ASP A 187 -1.25 -18.62 29.10
C ASP A 187 -2.69 -18.98 28.74
N VAL A 188 -2.89 -19.44 27.52
CA VAL A 188 -4.20 -19.79 26.94
C VAL A 188 -4.55 -21.27 27.05
N ALA A 189 -3.63 -22.13 27.57
CA ALA A 189 -3.80 -23.58 27.56
C ALA A 189 -5.08 -24.07 28.27
N ASP A 190 -5.52 -23.36 29.31
CA ASP A 190 -6.69 -23.72 30.12
C ASP A 190 -7.76 -22.61 30.12
N ARG A 191 -7.79 -21.76 29.09
CA ARG A 191 -8.73 -20.63 28.96
C ARG A 191 -9.43 -20.64 27.62
N PRO A 192 -10.75 -20.31 27.59
CA PRO A 192 -11.42 -20.04 26.32
C PRO A 192 -10.67 -18.95 25.56
N SER A 193 -10.17 -19.30 24.39
CA SER A 193 -9.39 -18.41 23.55
C SER A 193 -9.64 -18.67 22.08
N LEU A 194 -9.40 -17.65 21.25
CA LEU A 194 -9.46 -17.72 19.81
C LEU A 194 -8.26 -16.96 19.24
N SER A 195 -7.43 -17.66 18.47
CA SER A 195 -6.25 -17.08 17.87
C SER A 195 -6.50 -16.52 16.48
N LEU A 196 -5.92 -15.35 16.18
CA LEU A 196 -5.97 -14.74 14.85
C LEU A 196 -4.58 -14.47 14.32
N SER A 197 -4.42 -14.70 13.01
CA SER A 197 -3.29 -14.20 12.21
C SER A 197 -3.81 -13.32 11.10
N CYS A 198 -3.21 -12.12 10.95
CA CYS A 198 -3.62 -11.15 9.95
C CYS A 198 -2.41 -10.79 9.08
N ALA A 199 -2.63 -10.71 7.78
CA ALA A 199 -1.65 -10.30 6.79
C ALA A 199 -2.22 -9.23 5.86
N GLY A 200 -1.36 -8.62 5.07
CA GLY A 200 -1.67 -7.54 4.15
C GLY A 200 -2.28 -7.98 2.82
N ASP A 201 -1.89 -7.28 1.76
CA ASP A 201 -2.55 -7.32 0.47
C ASP A 201 -2.20 -8.58 -0.34
N LEU A 202 -3.24 -9.33 -0.74
CA LEU A 202 -3.18 -10.40 -1.74
C LEU A 202 -3.44 -9.77 -3.12
N LEU A 203 -2.38 -9.40 -3.80
CA LEU A 203 -2.37 -8.81 -5.14
C LEU A 203 -1.57 -9.71 -6.07
N ALA A 204 -2.09 -10.93 -6.32
CA ALA A 204 -1.42 -11.94 -7.11
C ALA A 204 -1.59 -11.70 -8.61
N VAL A 205 -0.78 -10.80 -9.12
CA VAL A 205 -0.68 -10.42 -10.53
C VAL A 205 0.77 -10.50 -11.01
N ASP A 206 1.01 -10.24 -12.26
CA ASP A 206 2.35 -10.22 -12.91
C ASP A 206 3.05 -11.59 -12.80
N VAL A 207 4.13 -11.68 -12.03
CA VAL A 207 4.92 -12.91 -11.85
C VAL A 207 4.31 -13.88 -10.83
N LEU A 208 3.28 -13.46 -10.11
CA LEU A 208 2.66 -14.23 -9.03
C LEU A 208 1.57 -15.14 -9.60
N VAL A 209 2.02 -16.28 -10.10
CA VAL A 209 1.19 -17.35 -10.67
C VAL A 209 1.35 -18.63 -9.84
N PRO A 210 0.45 -19.63 -9.98
CA PRO A 210 0.53 -20.87 -9.19
C PRO A 210 1.90 -21.56 -9.23
N GLU A 211 2.57 -21.52 -10.38
CA GLU A 211 3.87 -22.15 -10.60
C GLU A 211 4.99 -21.45 -9.83
N SER A 212 4.96 -20.12 -9.76
CA SER A 212 5.97 -19.31 -9.06
C SER A 212 5.76 -19.23 -7.56
N THR A 213 4.62 -19.70 -7.05
CA THR A 213 4.19 -19.54 -5.66
C THR A 213 4.09 -20.86 -4.89
N THR A 214 4.73 -21.92 -5.40
CA THR A 214 4.68 -23.27 -4.78
C THR A 214 5.19 -23.28 -3.34
N HIS A 215 6.19 -22.46 -3.03
CA HIS A 215 6.84 -22.37 -1.71
C HIS A 215 6.57 -21.03 -1.00
N LEU A 216 5.50 -20.33 -1.41
CA LEU A 216 5.21 -18.97 -1.00
C LEU A 216 5.18 -18.78 0.52
N PHE A 217 4.48 -19.67 1.23
CA PHE A 217 4.20 -19.55 2.66
C PHE A 217 5.14 -20.38 3.56
N ASP A 218 6.02 -21.22 3.00
CA ASP A 218 6.84 -22.16 3.77
C ASP A 218 7.65 -21.50 4.91
N GLY A 219 8.14 -20.28 4.67
CA GLY A 219 8.96 -19.55 5.64
C GLY A 219 8.22 -19.03 6.87
N ILE A 220 6.89 -18.95 6.83
CA ILE A 220 6.07 -18.33 7.89
C ILE A 220 4.90 -19.20 8.35
N ALA A 221 4.70 -20.37 7.79
CA ALA A 221 3.50 -21.21 8.03
C ALA A 221 3.26 -21.51 9.50
N ASP A 222 4.29 -21.76 10.28
CA ASP A 222 4.22 -22.04 11.72
C ASP A 222 3.70 -20.84 12.54
N PHE A 223 3.96 -19.62 12.09
CA PHE A 223 3.47 -18.40 12.71
C PHE A 223 2.09 -18.01 12.18
N TYR A 224 1.92 -18.01 10.85
CA TYR A 224 0.76 -17.44 10.20
C TYR A 224 -0.40 -18.43 10.02
N SER A 225 -0.12 -19.64 9.49
CA SER A 225 -1.15 -20.58 9.03
C SER A 225 -1.76 -21.45 10.14
N THR A 226 -1.36 -21.26 11.41
CA THR A 226 -1.76 -22.12 12.55
C THR A 226 -2.77 -21.47 13.48
N ALA A 227 -3.30 -20.29 13.15
CA ALA A 227 -4.33 -19.62 13.93
C ALA A 227 -5.73 -20.18 13.60
N ASP A 228 -6.70 -19.99 14.50
CA ASP A 228 -8.09 -20.36 14.29
C ASP A 228 -8.73 -19.53 13.17
N ILE A 229 -8.36 -18.26 13.06
CA ILE A 229 -8.69 -17.38 11.94
C ILE A 229 -7.40 -16.91 11.30
N VAL A 230 -7.20 -17.25 10.03
CA VAL A 230 -6.07 -16.81 9.21
C VAL A 230 -6.62 -15.88 8.13
N SER A 231 -6.24 -14.61 8.18
CA SER A 231 -6.88 -13.56 7.38
C SER A 231 -5.90 -12.74 6.54
N ALA A 232 -6.36 -12.28 5.38
CA ALA A 232 -5.65 -11.35 4.52
C ALA A 232 -6.61 -10.43 3.75
N ASN A 233 -6.08 -9.45 3.01
CA ASN A 233 -6.86 -8.53 2.21
C ASN A 233 -6.78 -8.91 0.73
N LEU A 234 -7.88 -9.32 0.10
CA LEU A 234 -7.94 -9.69 -1.33
C LEU A 234 -8.11 -8.43 -2.18
N GLU A 235 -7.00 -7.92 -2.68
CA GLU A 235 -6.92 -6.66 -3.42
C GLU A 235 -6.96 -6.86 -4.94
N SER A 236 -7.86 -7.71 -5.39
CA SER A 236 -8.08 -7.97 -6.81
C SER A 236 -9.45 -8.59 -7.02
N VAL A 237 -9.95 -8.48 -8.25
CA VAL A 237 -11.03 -9.34 -8.73
C VAL A 237 -10.48 -10.75 -8.97
N VAL A 238 -11.34 -11.76 -8.92
CA VAL A 238 -11.06 -13.14 -9.30
C VAL A 238 -12.08 -13.59 -10.33
N ASP A 239 -11.73 -13.45 -11.62
CA ASP A 239 -12.63 -13.71 -12.73
C ASP A 239 -11.90 -14.42 -13.88
N SER A 240 -12.10 -15.73 -14.02
CA SER A 240 -11.49 -16.54 -15.08
C SER A 240 -11.98 -16.21 -16.48
N THR A 241 -13.04 -15.42 -16.62
CA THR A 241 -13.58 -14.99 -17.93
C THR A 241 -12.88 -13.74 -18.46
N GLN A 242 -12.08 -13.08 -17.63
CA GLN A 242 -11.31 -11.89 -17.97
C GLN A 242 -9.81 -12.22 -18.04
N LEU A 243 -9.03 -11.28 -18.56
CA LEU A 243 -7.57 -11.41 -18.56
C LEU A 243 -7.04 -11.48 -17.14
N ILE A 244 -6.29 -12.52 -16.83
CA ILE A 244 -5.60 -12.67 -15.56
C ILE A 244 -4.33 -11.80 -15.57
N GLY A 245 -4.05 -11.17 -14.44
CA GLY A 245 -2.91 -10.30 -14.23
C GLY A 245 -3.31 -8.82 -14.17
N ARG A 246 -2.31 -7.96 -14.36
CA ARG A 246 -2.46 -6.51 -14.38
C ARG A 246 -2.86 -6.03 -15.78
N TYR A 247 -3.91 -5.26 -15.84
CA TYR A 247 -4.37 -4.64 -17.07
C TYR A 247 -4.29 -3.11 -16.97
N GLU A 248 -3.40 -2.53 -17.73
CA GLU A 248 -3.20 -1.09 -17.78
C GLU A 248 -3.96 -0.45 -18.94
N SER A 249 -4.62 0.65 -18.67
CA SER A 249 -5.23 1.49 -19.68
C SER A 249 -4.89 2.96 -19.44
N VAL A 250 -4.81 3.70 -20.54
CA VAL A 250 -4.42 5.10 -20.51
C VAL A 250 -5.37 5.93 -19.65
N GLY A 251 -4.81 6.71 -18.72
CA GLY A 251 -5.56 7.66 -17.89
C GLY A 251 -6.48 7.01 -16.85
N ARG A 252 -6.32 5.70 -16.58
CA ARG A 252 -7.08 4.98 -15.56
C ARG A 252 -6.16 4.25 -14.60
N ALA A 253 -6.65 3.96 -13.41
CA ALA A 253 -5.98 3.03 -12.50
C ALA A 253 -5.84 1.66 -13.18
N ALA A 254 -4.76 0.94 -12.88
CA ALA A 254 -4.57 -0.42 -13.36
C ALA A 254 -5.67 -1.32 -12.80
N ARG A 255 -6.14 -2.28 -13.59
CA ARG A 255 -7.10 -3.30 -13.14
C ARG A 255 -6.35 -4.55 -12.75
N MET A 256 -6.77 -5.18 -11.67
CA MET A 256 -6.10 -6.33 -11.07
C MET A 256 -7.03 -7.54 -11.06
N ASN A 257 -6.60 -8.62 -11.70
CA ASN A 257 -7.36 -9.87 -11.76
C ASN A 257 -6.48 -11.06 -11.39
N THR A 258 -6.75 -11.66 -10.24
CA THR A 258 -6.06 -12.86 -9.76
C THR A 258 -6.75 -14.11 -10.31
N SER A 259 -6.01 -15.18 -10.57
CA SER A 259 -6.61 -16.43 -11.03
C SER A 259 -7.28 -17.21 -9.89
N PRO A 260 -8.34 -18.00 -10.19
CA PRO A 260 -8.96 -18.88 -9.20
C PRO A 260 -7.96 -19.87 -8.57
N GLU A 261 -6.98 -20.37 -9.33
CA GLU A 261 -5.94 -21.29 -8.84
C GLU A 261 -5.03 -20.60 -7.78
N MET A 262 -4.88 -19.29 -7.84
CA MET A 262 -4.19 -18.56 -6.77
C MET A 262 -5.02 -18.49 -5.49
N VAL A 263 -6.36 -18.44 -5.59
CA VAL A 263 -7.23 -18.54 -4.39
C VAL A 263 -7.08 -19.92 -3.75
N GLU A 264 -7.00 -20.99 -4.54
CA GLU A 264 -6.69 -22.34 -4.02
C GLU A 264 -5.33 -22.36 -3.31
N ARG A 265 -4.32 -21.69 -3.89
CA ARG A 265 -2.99 -21.54 -3.26
C ARG A 265 -3.06 -20.80 -1.91
N PHE A 266 -3.90 -19.76 -1.80
CA PHE A 266 -4.09 -19.03 -0.54
C PHE A 266 -4.73 -19.91 0.54
N VAL A 267 -5.72 -20.72 0.17
CA VAL A 267 -6.40 -21.63 1.09
C VAL A 267 -5.49 -22.79 1.47
N GLU A 268 -4.96 -23.54 0.49
CA GLU A 268 -4.21 -24.78 0.75
C GLU A 268 -2.80 -24.52 1.28
N GLY A 269 -2.09 -23.55 0.70
CA GLY A 269 -0.70 -23.23 1.08
C GLY A 269 -0.61 -22.25 2.23
N GLY A 270 -1.45 -21.21 2.24
CA GLY A 270 -1.47 -20.15 3.26
C GLY A 270 -2.32 -20.48 4.48
N GLY A 271 -3.25 -21.45 4.37
CA GLY A 271 -4.22 -21.75 5.41
C GLY A 271 -5.24 -20.61 5.62
N ILE A 272 -5.41 -19.71 4.64
CA ILE A 272 -6.30 -18.56 4.78
C ILE A 272 -7.74 -19.03 4.89
N THR A 273 -8.44 -18.54 5.92
CA THR A 273 -9.84 -18.88 6.23
C THR A 273 -10.80 -17.71 6.04
N PHE A 274 -10.25 -16.48 5.97
CA PHE A 274 -11.03 -15.26 5.77
C PHE A 274 -10.27 -14.25 4.90
N VAL A 275 -10.99 -13.55 4.02
CA VAL A 275 -10.48 -12.41 3.26
C VAL A 275 -11.40 -11.20 3.36
N SER A 276 -10.82 -10.01 3.53
CA SER A 276 -11.52 -8.76 3.22
C SER A 276 -11.53 -8.55 1.71
N THR A 277 -12.65 -8.12 1.16
CA THR A 277 -12.87 -7.92 -0.28
C THR A 277 -13.25 -6.49 -0.63
N ALA A 278 -13.49 -5.63 0.38
CA ALA A 278 -13.69 -4.20 0.18
C ALA A 278 -12.33 -3.53 -0.06
N THR A 279 -11.96 -3.37 -1.31
CA THR A 279 -10.72 -2.73 -1.74
C THR A 279 -11.00 -1.75 -2.88
N ASP A 280 -10.04 -0.92 -3.22
CA ASP A 280 -10.15 0.00 -4.35
C ASP A 280 -10.16 -0.71 -5.71
N HIS A 281 -9.74 -1.99 -5.77
CA HIS A 281 -9.79 -2.87 -6.94
C HIS A 281 -11.06 -3.73 -7.03
N ALA A 282 -11.97 -3.69 -6.04
CA ALA A 282 -13.16 -4.53 -6.02
C ALA A 282 -14.08 -4.37 -7.25
N MET A 283 -14.10 -3.16 -7.83
CA MET A 283 -14.95 -2.82 -8.99
C MET A 283 -14.20 -2.77 -10.33
N ASP A 284 -13.03 -3.35 -10.46
CA ASP A 284 -12.20 -3.28 -11.67
C ASP A 284 -12.87 -3.85 -12.93
N TRP A 285 -13.74 -4.83 -12.76
CA TRP A 285 -14.64 -5.35 -13.82
C TRP A 285 -16.12 -5.13 -13.50
N GLY A 286 -16.43 -4.09 -12.70
CA GLY A 286 -17.79 -3.72 -12.33
C GLY A 286 -18.51 -4.80 -11.53
N GLU A 287 -19.85 -4.79 -11.58
CA GLU A 287 -20.69 -5.79 -10.91
C GLU A 287 -20.30 -7.23 -11.26
N HIS A 288 -19.98 -7.49 -12.55
CA HIS A 288 -19.61 -8.83 -13.00
C HIS A 288 -18.38 -9.36 -12.24
N GLY A 289 -17.34 -8.53 -12.10
CA GLY A 289 -16.13 -8.90 -11.38
C GLY A 289 -16.40 -9.19 -9.89
N VAL A 290 -17.23 -8.38 -9.23
CA VAL A 290 -17.65 -8.63 -7.84
C VAL A 290 -18.33 -9.99 -7.72
N LEU A 291 -19.32 -10.27 -8.57
CA LEU A 291 -20.08 -11.52 -8.50
C LEU A 291 -19.22 -12.74 -8.83
N ALA A 292 -18.34 -12.64 -9.84
CA ALA A 292 -17.40 -13.71 -10.17
C ALA A 292 -16.45 -14.02 -8.99
N THR A 293 -15.90 -12.99 -8.35
CA THR A 293 -15.07 -13.14 -7.15
C THR A 293 -15.83 -13.85 -6.04
N LEU A 294 -17.07 -13.42 -5.74
CA LEU A 294 -17.90 -14.04 -4.71
C LEU A 294 -18.20 -15.50 -4.99
N ASP A 295 -18.40 -15.89 -6.26
CA ASP A 295 -18.61 -17.28 -6.65
C ASP A 295 -17.36 -18.12 -6.40
N VAL A 296 -16.17 -17.65 -6.78
CA VAL A 296 -14.89 -18.34 -6.53
C VAL A 296 -14.63 -18.51 -5.03
N LEU A 297 -14.84 -17.46 -4.24
CA LEU A 297 -14.64 -17.53 -2.77
C LEU A 297 -15.60 -18.52 -2.11
N ARG A 298 -16.85 -18.57 -2.58
CA ARG A 298 -17.87 -19.53 -2.10
C ARG A 298 -17.48 -20.96 -2.44
N ASP A 299 -17.01 -21.19 -3.68
CA ASP A 299 -16.60 -22.53 -4.14
C ASP A 299 -15.35 -22.99 -3.38
N ALA A 300 -14.44 -22.10 -3.03
CA ALA A 300 -13.27 -22.36 -2.19
C ALA A 300 -13.61 -22.53 -0.69
N GLY A 301 -14.86 -22.26 -0.28
CA GLY A 301 -15.27 -22.28 1.13
C GLY A 301 -14.62 -21.17 1.98
N LEU A 302 -14.19 -20.08 1.36
CA LEU A 302 -13.46 -18.99 2.00
C LEU A 302 -14.44 -17.92 2.50
N ALA A 303 -14.41 -17.68 3.80
CA ALA A 303 -15.22 -16.61 4.39
C ALA A 303 -14.72 -15.23 3.92
N HIS A 304 -15.65 -14.29 3.70
CA HIS A 304 -15.32 -12.96 3.20
C HIS A 304 -16.29 -11.89 3.70
N ALA A 305 -15.83 -10.65 3.77
CA ALA A 305 -16.65 -9.48 4.08
C ALA A 305 -16.22 -8.28 3.20
N GLY A 306 -17.14 -7.34 2.98
CA GLY A 306 -16.86 -6.09 2.29
C GLY A 306 -17.46 -5.99 0.89
N THR A 307 -17.80 -7.12 0.26
CA THR A 307 -18.58 -7.17 -0.99
C THR A 307 -19.75 -8.13 -0.84
N ALA A 308 -20.87 -7.86 -1.53
CA ALA A 308 -22.08 -8.67 -1.45
C ALA A 308 -22.82 -8.70 -2.78
N ALA A 309 -23.50 -9.83 -3.08
CA ALA A 309 -24.35 -9.95 -4.26
C ALA A 309 -25.73 -9.33 -4.06
N THR A 310 -26.15 -9.12 -2.81
CA THR A 310 -27.47 -8.55 -2.45
C THR A 310 -27.39 -7.69 -1.20
N ALA A 311 -28.34 -6.76 -1.02
CA ALA A 311 -28.44 -5.97 0.21
C ALA A 311 -28.62 -6.84 1.48
N CYS A 312 -29.30 -7.98 1.35
CA CYS A 312 -29.46 -8.92 2.46
C CYS A 312 -28.14 -9.60 2.86
N GLU A 313 -27.24 -9.81 1.89
CA GLU A 313 -25.88 -10.34 2.16
C GLU A 313 -24.99 -9.29 2.81
N GLN A 314 -25.07 -8.03 2.39
CA GLN A 314 -24.36 -6.92 3.02
C GLN A 314 -24.68 -6.78 4.52
N ASP A 315 -25.93 -7.00 4.89
CA ASP A 315 -26.38 -6.90 6.30
C ASP A 315 -26.08 -8.17 7.12
N ARG A 316 -25.58 -9.24 6.45
CA ARG A 316 -25.19 -10.47 7.13
C ARG A 316 -23.75 -10.40 7.59
N VAL A 317 -23.57 -10.23 8.90
CA VAL A 317 -22.25 -10.20 9.51
C VAL A 317 -21.59 -11.58 9.44
N VAL A 318 -20.31 -11.60 9.06
CA VAL A 318 -19.48 -12.81 9.12
C VAL A 318 -19.07 -13.03 10.57
N LEU A 319 -19.50 -14.16 11.14
CA LEU A 319 -19.15 -14.59 12.50
C LEU A 319 -18.27 -15.83 12.43
N SER A 320 -17.15 -15.80 13.16
CA SER A 320 -16.36 -16.99 13.49
C SER A 320 -16.48 -17.28 14.97
N GLU A 321 -16.59 -18.55 15.34
CA GLU A 321 -16.72 -18.98 16.74
C GLU A 321 -15.72 -20.08 17.06
N HIS A 322 -14.96 -19.90 18.13
CA HIS A 322 -14.08 -20.90 18.69
C HIS A 322 -14.06 -20.79 20.21
N ASP A 323 -14.08 -21.90 20.93
CA ASP A 323 -14.12 -21.96 22.40
C ASP A 323 -15.20 -21.06 23.05
N GLY A 324 -16.35 -20.87 22.36
CA GLY A 324 -17.43 -20.02 22.81
C GLY A 324 -17.15 -18.51 22.69
N ILE A 325 -16.06 -18.10 22.03
CA ILE A 325 -15.78 -16.71 21.67
C ILE A 325 -16.25 -16.48 20.23
N LYS A 326 -17.13 -15.47 20.05
CA LYS A 326 -17.67 -15.07 18.75
C LYS A 326 -17.02 -13.80 18.28
N VAL A 327 -16.38 -13.85 17.13
CA VAL A 327 -15.74 -12.71 16.48
C VAL A 327 -16.50 -12.32 15.24
N ALA A 328 -16.89 -11.05 15.14
CA ALA A 328 -17.43 -10.49 13.91
C ALA A 328 -16.30 -9.89 13.06
N LEU A 329 -16.32 -10.19 11.76
CA LEU A 329 -15.34 -9.71 10.78
C LEU A 329 -16.07 -8.79 9.79
N LEU A 330 -15.71 -7.51 9.77
CA LEU A 330 -16.25 -6.47 8.92
C LEU A 330 -15.14 -5.99 7.96
N ALA A 331 -15.50 -5.45 6.80
CA ALA A 331 -14.52 -4.88 5.88
C ALA A 331 -15.06 -3.67 5.13
N PHE A 332 -14.24 -2.64 4.95
CA PHE A 332 -14.60 -1.37 4.33
C PHE A 332 -13.46 -0.84 3.47
N THR A 333 -13.77 -0.14 2.38
CA THR A 333 -12.80 0.56 1.55
C THR A 333 -13.10 2.05 1.43
N PHE A 334 -12.05 2.86 1.26
CA PHE A 334 -12.21 4.31 1.04
C PHE A 334 -12.83 4.65 -0.32
N GLY A 335 -12.73 3.76 -1.31
CA GLY A 335 -13.19 3.98 -2.66
C GLY A 335 -13.00 2.77 -3.56
N VAL A 336 -13.25 2.95 -4.86
CA VAL A 336 -13.15 1.91 -5.89
C VAL A 336 -12.39 2.41 -7.13
N ASN A 337 -11.32 3.15 -6.92
CA ASN A 337 -10.51 3.80 -7.96
C ASN A 337 -11.36 4.67 -8.91
N ASP A 338 -11.13 4.58 -10.23
CA ASP A 338 -11.88 5.32 -11.26
C ASP A 338 -13.24 4.70 -11.58
N ASN A 339 -13.64 3.66 -10.84
CA ASN A 339 -14.90 2.97 -11.04
C ASN A 339 -16.00 3.59 -10.16
N ALA A 340 -17.23 3.17 -10.36
CA ALA A 340 -18.35 3.59 -9.54
C ALA A 340 -19.15 2.37 -9.10
N VAL A 341 -19.55 2.36 -7.83
CA VAL A 341 -20.58 1.44 -7.36
C VAL A 341 -21.93 1.96 -7.87
N PRO A 342 -22.76 1.15 -8.56
CA PRO A 342 -24.06 1.60 -9.07
C PRO A 342 -24.97 2.10 -7.95
N ASP A 343 -25.64 3.24 -8.15
CA ASP A 343 -26.51 3.87 -7.15
C ASP A 343 -27.67 2.95 -6.67
N ASP A 344 -28.15 2.06 -7.53
CA ASP A 344 -29.19 1.08 -7.23
C ASP A 344 -28.66 -0.20 -6.57
N LYS A 345 -27.33 -0.35 -6.45
CA LYS A 345 -26.64 -1.52 -5.87
C LYS A 345 -25.51 -1.13 -4.93
N PRO A 346 -25.75 -0.22 -3.96
CA PRO A 346 -24.69 0.25 -3.06
C PRO A 346 -24.11 -0.86 -2.17
N TYR A 347 -24.76 -2.01 -2.12
CA TYR A 347 -24.32 -3.19 -1.38
C TYR A 347 -23.18 -3.97 -2.04
N LEU A 348 -22.88 -3.71 -3.33
CA LEU A 348 -21.83 -4.46 -4.02
C LEU A 348 -20.47 -4.31 -3.36
N VAL A 349 -20.16 -3.13 -2.81
CA VAL A 349 -18.92 -2.86 -2.07
C VAL A 349 -19.21 -1.95 -0.88
N ASP A 350 -18.68 -2.28 0.27
CA ASP A 350 -18.80 -1.50 1.51
C ASP A 350 -17.84 -0.29 1.49
N VAL A 351 -18.29 0.78 0.84
CA VAL A 351 -17.52 2.02 0.71
C VAL A 351 -17.79 2.96 1.89
N VAL A 352 -16.72 3.36 2.57
CA VAL A 352 -16.69 4.41 3.59
C VAL A 352 -15.55 5.35 3.28
N ARG A 353 -15.83 6.60 2.96
CA ARG A 353 -14.87 7.59 2.44
C ARG A 353 -13.87 8.06 3.50
N PHE A 354 -13.06 7.14 4.03
CA PHE A 354 -12.10 7.39 5.10
C PHE A 354 -11.05 8.45 4.77
N ASN A 355 -10.71 8.61 3.49
CA ASN A 355 -9.66 9.50 3.02
C ASN A 355 -10.17 10.92 2.74
N ASP A 356 -11.50 11.14 2.76
CA ASP A 356 -12.08 12.44 2.44
C ASP A 356 -12.05 13.36 3.66
N VAL A 357 -11.57 14.58 3.44
CA VAL A 357 -11.61 15.64 4.47
C VAL A 357 -12.94 16.38 4.47
N ASP A 358 -13.58 16.49 3.31
CA ASP A 358 -14.88 17.14 3.09
C ASP A 358 -15.66 16.38 2.01
N PRO A 359 -16.88 15.91 2.23
CA PRO A 359 -17.72 16.11 3.42
C PRO A 359 -17.25 15.34 4.66
N ALA A 360 -17.81 15.68 5.83
CA ALA A 360 -17.54 14.97 7.08
C ALA A 360 -17.76 13.46 6.93
N LEU A 361 -16.89 12.67 7.52
CA LEU A 361 -16.92 11.20 7.46
C LEU A 361 -18.29 10.64 7.88
N ASP A 362 -18.94 9.92 6.96
CA ASP A 362 -20.18 9.20 7.22
C ASP A 362 -19.92 7.74 7.63
N LEU A 363 -20.17 7.43 8.87
CA LEU A 363 -20.02 6.10 9.45
C LEU A 363 -21.35 5.34 9.62
N ALA A 364 -22.42 5.74 8.92
CA ALA A 364 -23.72 5.08 9.05
C ALA A 364 -23.65 3.58 8.72
N LEU A 365 -22.88 3.20 7.68
CA LEU A 365 -22.65 1.80 7.32
C LEU A 365 -21.91 1.04 8.43
N VAL A 366 -20.83 1.62 8.96
CA VAL A 366 -20.05 1.01 10.05
C VAL A 366 -20.94 0.77 11.27
N ARG A 367 -21.69 1.79 11.72
CA ARG A 367 -22.61 1.66 12.88
C ARG A 367 -23.64 0.57 12.66
N ARG A 368 -24.25 0.51 11.47
CA ARG A 368 -25.25 -0.51 11.12
C ARG A 368 -24.68 -1.92 11.24
N GLN A 369 -23.49 -2.15 10.69
CA GLN A 369 -22.85 -3.47 10.74
C GLN A 369 -22.36 -3.82 12.16
N VAL A 370 -21.85 -2.85 12.92
CA VAL A 370 -21.50 -3.05 14.34
C VAL A 370 -22.72 -3.41 15.17
N GLU A 371 -23.86 -2.73 14.98
CA GLU A 371 -25.12 -3.04 15.66
C GLU A 371 -25.58 -4.46 15.28
N ALA A 372 -25.53 -4.83 14.01
CA ALA A 372 -25.86 -6.18 13.54
C ALA A 372 -24.96 -7.24 14.16
N ALA A 373 -23.64 -6.98 14.24
CA ALA A 373 -22.67 -7.87 14.87
C ALA A 373 -22.99 -8.12 16.36
N ARG A 374 -23.24 -7.06 17.10
CA ARG A 374 -23.60 -7.17 18.52
C ARG A 374 -24.95 -7.86 18.72
N ALA A 375 -25.95 -7.58 17.85
CA ALA A 375 -27.24 -8.26 17.87
C ALA A 375 -27.12 -9.77 17.55
N ALA A 376 -26.15 -10.16 16.72
CA ALA A 376 -25.83 -11.55 16.43
C ALA A 376 -25.00 -12.23 17.54
N GLY A 377 -24.63 -11.50 18.60
CA GLY A 377 -23.93 -12.02 19.77
C GLY A 377 -22.41 -12.03 19.63
N ALA A 378 -21.83 -11.14 18.80
CA ALA A 378 -20.38 -11.01 18.72
C ALA A 378 -19.79 -10.48 20.03
N ASP A 379 -18.84 -11.20 20.58
CA ASP A 379 -18.05 -10.80 21.75
C ASP A 379 -16.98 -9.74 21.37
N TYR A 380 -16.44 -9.85 20.15
CA TYR A 380 -15.38 -9.01 19.63
C TYR A 380 -15.61 -8.66 18.16
N ILE A 381 -15.27 -7.44 17.75
CA ILE A 381 -15.47 -6.95 16.38
C ILE A 381 -14.15 -6.47 15.79
N ILE A 382 -13.78 -7.06 14.66
CA ILE A 382 -12.60 -6.67 13.87
C ILE A 382 -13.08 -6.03 12.56
N ALA A 383 -12.56 -4.85 12.23
CA ALA A 383 -12.78 -4.20 10.95
C ALA A 383 -11.49 -4.20 10.12
N TYR A 384 -11.57 -4.69 8.90
CA TYR A 384 -10.53 -4.55 7.89
C TYR A 384 -10.81 -3.27 7.11
N CYS A 385 -9.85 -2.34 7.12
CA CYS A 385 -10.01 -1.04 6.49
C CYS A 385 -8.97 -0.87 5.39
N HIS A 386 -9.43 -0.76 4.16
CA HIS A 386 -8.61 -0.46 3.00
C HIS A 386 -8.62 1.06 2.80
N TRP A 387 -7.54 1.75 3.16
CA TRP A 387 -7.50 3.20 3.32
C TRP A 387 -6.11 3.83 3.22
N GLY A 388 -6.02 5.15 3.29
CA GLY A 388 -4.78 5.90 3.29
C GLY A 388 -4.23 6.13 1.88
N TRP A 389 -2.91 6.23 1.78
CA TRP A 389 -2.20 6.50 0.53
C TRP A 389 -1.12 5.45 0.26
N GLU A 390 -1.03 5.03 -1.00
CA GLU A 390 -0.01 4.09 -1.45
C GLU A 390 1.40 4.65 -1.22
N PHE A 391 2.31 3.78 -0.75
CA PHE A 391 3.74 4.04 -0.57
C PHE A 391 4.06 5.20 0.40
N GLU A 392 3.22 5.39 1.41
CA GLU A 392 3.48 6.30 2.52
C GLU A 392 3.57 5.53 3.84
N THR A 393 4.68 5.72 4.56
CA THR A 393 4.96 4.97 5.81
C THR A 393 4.07 5.43 6.97
N TYR A 394 3.68 6.71 6.99
CA TYR A 394 2.78 7.21 8.03
C TYR A 394 1.37 7.40 7.46
N PRO A 395 0.33 7.00 8.20
CA PRO A 395 -1.03 7.38 7.86
C PRO A 395 -1.18 8.91 7.93
N HIS A 396 -2.07 9.48 7.13
CA HIS A 396 -2.44 10.89 7.25
C HIS A 396 -3.30 11.13 8.49
N GLN A 397 -3.34 12.38 8.98
CA GLN A 397 -4.16 12.74 10.14
C GLN A 397 -5.64 12.37 9.93
N VAL A 398 -6.17 12.55 8.72
CA VAL A 398 -7.55 12.16 8.38
C VAL A 398 -7.80 10.66 8.56
N THR A 399 -6.82 9.83 8.23
CA THR A 399 -6.90 8.38 8.43
C THR A 399 -6.85 8.02 9.92
N VAL A 400 -6.02 8.72 10.70
CA VAL A 400 -5.95 8.53 12.17
C VAL A 400 -7.28 8.92 12.82
N ASP A 401 -7.85 10.07 12.43
CA ASP A 401 -9.14 10.55 12.94
C ASP A 401 -10.27 9.58 12.56
N ALA A 402 -10.26 9.06 11.33
CA ALA A 402 -11.21 8.05 10.87
C ALA A 402 -11.09 6.73 11.65
N ALA A 403 -9.87 6.28 11.93
CA ALA A 403 -9.61 5.08 12.72
C ALA A 403 -10.22 5.18 14.12
N HIS A 404 -9.97 6.29 14.82
CA HIS A 404 -10.54 6.54 16.13
C HIS A 404 -12.08 6.59 16.07
N ALA A 405 -12.65 7.24 15.06
CA ALA A 405 -14.10 7.30 14.90
C ALA A 405 -14.74 5.92 14.62
N VAL A 406 -14.04 5.02 13.93
CA VAL A 406 -14.46 3.62 13.73
C VAL A 406 -14.40 2.83 15.04
N ILE A 407 -13.35 2.99 15.84
CA ILE A 407 -13.27 2.41 17.20
C ILE A 407 -14.42 2.92 18.09
N ASP A 408 -14.75 4.21 18.00
CA ASP A 408 -15.85 4.83 18.76
C ASP A 408 -17.23 4.30 18.33
N CYS A 409 -17.37 3.80 17.09
CA CYS A 409 -18.57 3.09 16.66
C CYS A 409 -18.76 1.72 17.35
N GLY A 410 -17.74 1.19 18.03
CA GLY A 410 -17.80 -0.07 18.76
C GLY A 410 -16.98 -1.21 18.15
N VAL A 411 -16.14 -0.93 17.18
CA VAL A 411 -15.09 -1.83 16.68
C VAL A 411 -14.02 -1.98 17.75
N ASP A 412 -13.46 -3.18 17.91
CA ASP A 412 -12.46 -3.48 18.93
C ASP A 412 -11.05 -3.49 18.36
N THR A 413 -10.86 -3.97 17.13
CA THR A 413 -9.57 -3.97 16.42
C THR A 413 -9.77 -3.54 14.97
N ILE A 414 -8.80 -2.77 14.44
CA ILE A 414 -8.75 -2.41 13.02
C ILE A 414 -7.48 -3.01 12.42
N ILE A 415 -7.65 -3.65 11.26
CA ILE A 415 -6.55 -4.14 10.40
C ILE A 415 -6.58 -3.34 9.11
N GLY A 416 -5.62 -2.43 8.95
CA GLY A 416 -5.48 -1.56 7.79
C GLY A 416 -4.65 -2.18 6.67
N ASN A 417 -4.96 -1.77 5.44
CA ASN A 417 -4.35 -2.22 4.18
C ASN A 417 -4.30 -1.08 3.15
N HIS A 418 -3.88 -1.31 1.92
CA HIS A 418 -3.78 -0.38 0.78
C HIS A 418 -2.42 0.32 0.62
N ALA A 419 -1.75 0.71 1.70
CA ALA A 419 -0.51 1.49 1.56
C ALA A 419 0.63 0.74 0.87
N HIS A 420 0.56 -0.59 0.69
CA HIS A 420 1.60 -1.50 0.15
C HIS A 420 2.95 -1.42 0.88
N VAL A 421 3.03 -0.67 1.96
CA VAL A 421 4.15 -0.57 2.89
C VAL A 421 3.65 -0.73 4.31
N ALA A 422 4.50 -1.26 5.19
CA ALA A 422 4.18 -1.35 6.60
C ALA A 422 4.02 0.05 7.22
N GLN A 423 2.93 0.26 7.95
CA GLN A 423 2.66 1.48 8.72
C GLN A 423 2.66 1.19 10.22
N PRO A 424 2.77 2.22 11.08
CA PRO A 424 2.73 2.06 12.53
C PRO A 424 1.44 1.40 13.04
N MET A 425 1.48 1.02 14.31
CA MET A 425 0.35 0.48 15.06
C MET A 425 0.08 1.33 16.30
N GLU A 426 -1.15 1.26 16.79
CA GLU A 426 -1.62 2.02 17.92
C GLU A 426 -2.41 1.15 18.90
N ARG A 427 -2.16 1.30 20.20
CA ARG A 427 -3.03 0.79 21.25
C ARG A 427 -3.97 1.90 21.71
N VAL A 428 -5.26 1.68 21.54
CA VAL A 428 -6.28 2.64 21.97
C VAL A 428 -6.76 2.28 23.35
N VAL A 429 -6.40 3.09 24.34
CA VAL A 429 -6.85 2.91 25.73
C VAL A 429 -8.29 3.38 25.85
N ARG A 430 -9.17 2.51 26.35
CA ARG A 430 -10.62 2.76 26.46
C ARG A 430 -11.08 2.64 27.93
N GLU A 431 -11.81 3.64 28.42
CA GLU A 431 -12.34 3.60 29.79
C GLU A 431 -13.50 2.57 29.89
N GLY A 432 -13.40 1.65 30.84
CA GLY A 432 -14.43 0.65 31.12
C GLY A 432 -14.62 -0.44 30.05
N ARG A 433 -13.72 -0.52 29.08
CA ARG A 433 -13.69 -1.53 28.01
C ARG A 433 -12.26 -2.02 27.79
N PRO A 434 -12.05 -3.22 27.23
CA PRO A 434 -10.72 -3.65 26.83
C PRO A 434 -10.09 -2.69 25.81
N ASP A 435 -8.79 -2.53 25.86
CA ASP A 435 -8.06 -1.69 24.92
C ASP A 435 -8.20 -2.21 23.49
N GLY A 436 -8.27 -1.29 22.55
CA GLY A 436 -8.31 -1.56 21.12
C GLY A 436 -6.93 -1.62 20.49
N LEU A 437 -6.83 -2.24 19.31
CA LEU A 437 -5.64 -2.24 18.47
C LEU A 437 -6.00 -1.62 17.11
N ILE A 438 -5.17 -0.70 16.63
CA ILE A 438 -5.20 -0.23 15.26
C ILE A 438 -3.86 -0.60 14.60
N VAL A 439 -3.93 -1.36 13.52
CA VAL A 439 -2.84 -1.57 12.58
C VAL A 439 -3.15 -0.72 11.36
N TYR A 440 -2.38 0.33 11.08
CA TYR A 440 -2.72 1.26 10.00
C TYR A 440 -2.51 0.65 8.61
N ALA A 441 -1.42 -0.09 8.39
CA ALA A 441 -1.26 -0.97 7.23
C ALA A 441 -0.23 -2.08 7.52
N LEU A 442 -0.53 -3.29 7.03
CA LEU A 442 0.39 -4.42 7.12
C LEU A 442 1.40 -4.44 5.96
N GLY A 443 1.13 -3.71 4.87
CA GLY A 443 1.88 -3.75 3.62
C GLY A 443 1.44 -4.89 2.70
N GLY A 444 2.22 -5.18 1.67
CA GLY A 444 1.96 -6.30 0.78
C GLY A 444 2.12 -7.64 1.51
N PHE A 445 1.39 -8.65 1.06
CA PHE A 445 1.57 -10.03 1.54
C PHE A 445 1.90 -10.96 0.37
N VAL A 446 1.06 -10.98 -0.64
CA VAL A 446 1.34 -11.63 -1.91
C VAL A 446 1.28 -10.53 -2.99
N SER A 447 2.36 -9.81 -3.18
CA SER A 447 2.42 -8.68 -4.10
C SER A 447 3.81 -8.57 -4.75
N TYR A 448 3.88 -8.00 -5.95
CA TYR A 448 5.11 -7.82 -6.70
C TYR A 448 5.29 -6.35 -7.09
N HIS A 449 6.21 -5.68 -6.40
CA HIS A 449 6.55 -4.28 -6.63
C HIS A 449 8.07 -4.13 -6.77
N PRO A 450 8.68 -4.59 -7.88
CA PRO A 450 10.15 -4.68 -8.01
C PRO A 450 10.86 -3.32 -7.95
N GLU A 451 10.18 -2.25 -8.33
CA GLU A 451 10.72 -0.89 -8.22
C GLU A 451 10.64 -0.31 -6.81
N SER A 452 9.74 -0.83 -5.98
CA SER A 452 9.44 -0.33 -4.65
C SER A 452 10.19 -1.12 -3.57
N ARG A 453 11.46 -0.81 -3.32
CA ARG A 453 12.30 -1.58 -2.39
C ARG A 453 11.77 -1.65 -0.96
N ASN A 454 11.07 -0.62 -0.47
CA ASN A 454 10.50 -0.63 0.87
C ASN A 454 9.29 -1.56 0.98
N SER A 455 8.57 -1.81 -0.12
CA SER A 455 7.43 -2.74 -0.15
C SER A 455 7.83 -4.21 0.02
N ALA A 456 9.13 -4.53 -0.08
CA ALA A 456 9.64 -5.85 0.26
C ALA A 456 9.51 -6.15 1.77
N LEU A 457 9.50 -5.11 2.63
CA LEU A 457 9.24 -5.22 4.07
C LEU A 457 7.75 -5.05 4.34
N ALA A 458 7.12 -6.07 4.91
CA ALA A 458 5.74 -6.04 5.36
C ALA A 458 5.62 -6.68 6.76
N LEU A 459 4.42 -6.71 7.29
CA LEU A 459 4.15 -7.27 8.61
C LEU A 459 3.06 -8.33 8.53
N THR A 460 3.17 -9.34 9.39
CA THR A 460 2.04 -10.13 9.82
C THR A 460 1.88 -9.97 11.32
N VAL A 461 0.64 -9.94 11.79
CA VAL A 461 0.34 -9.85 13.21
C VAL A 461 -0.42 -11.09 13.66
N ARG A 462 -0.13 -11.55 14.87
CA ARG A 462 -0.86 -12.63 15.52
C ARG A 462 -1.20 -12.22 16.95
N PHE A 463 -2.42 -12.52 17.37
CA PHE A 463 -2.89 -12.28 18.73
C PHE A 463 -3.95 -13.29 19.13
N ASP A 464 -4.20 -13.39 20.42
CA ASP A 464 -5.25 -14.21 20.98
C ASP A 464 -6.37 -13.31 21.53
N LEU A 465 -7.61 -13.69 21.29
CA LEU A 465 -8.76 -13.16 21.99
C LEU A 465 -9.05 -14.08 23.17
N VAL A 466 -9.10 -13.54 24.36
CA VAL A 466 -9.23 -14.33 25.60
C VAL A 466 -10.41 -13.82 26.40
N ARG A 467 -11.23 -14.74 26.91
CA ARG A 467 -12.34 -14.40 27.80
C ARG A 467 -11.81 -14.21 29.23
N HIS A 468 -12.16 -13.08 29.83
CA HIS A 468 -11.85 -12.83 31.24
C HIS A 468 -12.65 -13.81 32.13
N ASP A 469 -12.00 -14.45 33.08
CA ASP A 469 -12.66 -15.31 34.07
C ASP A 469 -13.12 -14.43 35.25
N ASP A 470 -14.37 -14.02 35.24
CA ASP A 470 -14.96 -13.20 36.31
C ASP A 470 -15.37 -14.05 37.55
N GLY A 471 -15.00 -15.36 37.57
CA GLY A 471 -15.30 -16.26 38.68
C GLY A 471 -16.78 -16.57 38.85
N GLY A 472 -17.62 -16.27 37.84
CA GLY A 472 -19.06 -16.55 37.81
C GLY A 472 -19.39 -17.71 36.87
N ASP A 473 -20.40 -18.51 37.24
CA ASP A 473 -20.91 -19.65 36.47
C ASP A 473 -21.55 -19.26 35.10
N SER A 474 -21.62 -17.94 34.77
CA SER A 474 -22.42 -17.46 33.62
C SER A 474 -21.68 -17.46 32.28
N GLY A 475 -20.37 -17.62 32.23
CA GLY A 475 -19.59 -17.56 30.98
C GLY A 475 -19.62 -16.18 30.27
N ASP A 476 -20.07 -15.14 30.96
CA ASP A 476 -20.39 -13.81 30.45
C ASP A 476 -19.21 -12.81 30.58
N GLY A 477 -17.98 -13.34 30.69
CA GLY A 477 -16.78 -12.51 30.85
C GLY A 477 -16.42 -11.72 29.58
N THR A 478 -15.90 -10.53 29.75
CA THR A 478 -15.44 -9.66 28.66
C THR A 478 -14.31 -10.31 27.88
N VAL A 479 -14.36 -10.26 26.56
CA VAL A 479 -13.29 -10.72 25.66
C VAL A 479 -12.30 -9.58 25.41
N TYR A 480 -11.02 -9.86 25.50
CA TYR A 480 -9.93 -8.89 25.28
C TYR A 480 -8.80 -9.47 24.45
N LEU A 481 -8.01 -8.59 23.82
CA LEU A 481 -6.82 -8.93 23.05
C LEU A 481 -5.63 -9.20 24.00
N ALA A 482 -4.95 -10.32 23.76
CA ALA A 482 -3.75 -10.73 24.47
C ALA A 482 -2.70 -11.30 23.50
N ASN A 483 -1.50 -11.53 23.98
CA ASN A 483 -0.42 -12.21 23.25
C ASN A 483 -0.12 -11.61 21.88
N LEU A 484 -0.22 -10.28 21.72
CA LEU A 484 0.10 -9.60 20.47
C LEU A 484 1.55 -9.91 20.06
N ARG A 485 1.73 -10.43 18.86
CA ARG A 485 3.04 -10.66 18.23
C ARG A 485 3.04 -10.13 16.80
N VAL A 486 4.15 -9.54 16.42
CA VAL A 486 4.40 -8.99 15.09
C VAL A 486 5.54 -9.75 14.46
N LEU A 487 5.34 -10.31 13.30
CA LEU A 487 6.39 -10.93 12.49
C LEU A 487 6.68 -10.04 11.29
N PRO A 488 7.81 -9.33 11.26
CA PRO A 488 8.27 -8.69 10.04
C PRO A 488 8.64 -9.75 8.99
N ILE A 489 8.14 -9.55 7.78
CA ILE A 489 8.34 -10.44 6.65
C ILE A 489 9.04 -9.72 5.51
N TYR A 490 9.69 -10.49 4.64
CA TYR A 490 10.36 -10.02 3.44
C TYR A 490 9.77 -10.74 2.23
N LEU A 491 9.23 -9.96 1.29
CA LEU A 491 8.70 -10.48 0.02
C LEU A 491 9.87 -10.65 -0.95
N HIS A 492 10.18 -11.90 -1.28
CA HIS A 492 11.33 -12.25 -2.10
C HIS A 492 10.90 -12.93 -3.40
N HIS A 493 11.41 -12.43 -4.51
CA HIS A 493 11.07 -12.91 -5.84
C HIS A 493 12.37 -13.17 -6.61
N THR A 494 12.69 -14.45 -6.84
CA THR A 494 13.90 -14.84 -7.56
C THR A 494 13.55 -15.17 -9.00
N GLU A 495 14.16 -14.47 -9.96
CA GLU A 495 14.07 -14.84 -11.36
C GLU A 495 14.95 -16.09 -11.61
N LEU A 496 14.33 -17.12 -12.18
CA LEU A 496 14.97 -18.38 -12.51
C LEU A 496 15.50 -18.38 -13.95
N PRO A 497 16.47 -19.26 -14.29
CA PRO A 497 16.90 -19.44 -15.67
C PRO A 497 15.70 -19.83 -16.58
N GLY A 498 15.36 -18.95 -17.52
CA GLY A 498 14.24 -19.14 -18.43
C GLY A 498 13.15 -18.07 -18.31
N GLY A 499 13.26 -17.19 -17.30
CA GLY A 499 12.32 -16.09 -17.09
C GLY A 499 11.14 -16.43 -16.17
N ASP A 500 11.14 -17.65 -15.60
CA ASP A 500 10.20 -18.03 -14.54
C ASP A 500 10.63 -17.40 -13.20
N PHE A 501 9.71 -17.40 -12.22
CA PHE A 501 9.98 -16.86 -10.90
C PHE A 501 9.75 -17.90 -9.80
N ASP A 502 10.48 -17.76 -8.68
CA ASP A 502 10.21 -18.41 -7.40
C ASP A 502 9.94 -17.30 -6.36
N SER A 503 8.70 -17.23 -5.88
CA SER A 503 8.23 -16.20 -4.95
C SER A 503 8.04 -16.77 -3.57
N ARG A 504 8.59 -16.10 -2.55
CA ARG A 504 8.57 -16.57 -1.16
C ARG A 504 8.31 -15.41 -0.19
N ILE A 505 7.58 -15.72 0.86
CA ILE A 505 7.46 -14.86 2.04
C ILE A 505 8.43 -15.39 3.09
N LEU A 506 9.43 -14.59 3.41
CA LEU A 506 10.52 -14.98 4.30
C LEU A 506 10.42 -14.21 5.63
N ARG A 507 10.94 -14.77 6.70
CA ARG A 507 11.13 -14.02 7.95
C ARG A 507 12.21 -12.96 7.74
N PHE A 508 11.89 -11.71 7.96
CA PHE A 508 12.84 -10.62 7.75
C PHE A 508 14.09 -10.75 8.62
N ALA A 509 13.95 -11.29 9.83
CA ALA A 509 15.09 -11.55 10.72
C ALA A 509 16.09 -12.53 10.09
N ASP A 510 15.63 -13.63 9.48
CA ASP A 510 16.47 -14.64 8.84
C ASP A 510 17.18 -14.06 7.61
N VAL A 511 16.46 -13.25 6.83
CA VAL A 511 17.03 -12.54 5.66
C VAL A 511 18.14 -11.57 6.09
N CYS A 512 17.96 -10.86 7.19
CA CYS A 512 19.00 -9.97 7.73
C CYS A 512 20.20 -10.71 8.32
N GLU A 513 20.00 -11.95 8.82
CA GLU A 513 21.07 -12.76 9.40
C GLU A 513 21.95 -13.43 8.33
N ASP A 514 21.33 -13.96 7.27
CA ASP A 514 22.02 -14.67 6.20
C ASP A 514 21.37 -14.39 4.82
N PRO A 515 21.60 -13.20 4.23
CA PRO A 515 20.99 -12.82 2.96
C PRO A 515 21.46 -13.68 1.78
N ASP A 516 22.68 -14.22 1.85
CA ASP A 516 23.24 -15.08 0.78
C ASP A 516 22.50 -16.42 0.69
N ARG A 517 22.00 -16.94 1.80
CA ARG A 517 21.19 -18.16 1.85
C ARG A 517 19.94 -18.05 0.98
N PHE A 518 19.38 -16.87 0.86
CA PHE A 518 18.17 -16.61 0.09
C PHE A 518 18.47 -16.09 -1.33
N GLY A 519 19.74 -15.88 -1.68
CA GLY A 519 20.14 -15.43 -3.00
C GLY A 519 19.81 -13.97 -3.30
N LEU A 520 19.78 -13.11 -2.26
CA LEU A 520 19.56 -11.69 -2.44
C LEU A 520 20.65 -11.06 -3.30
N THR A 521 20.24 -10.17 -4.19
CA THR A 521 21.14 -9.36 -4.99
C THR A 521 21.96 -8.40 -4.12
N GLU A 522 23.10 -7.92 -4.60
CA GLU A 522 23.93 -6.91 -3.90
C GLU A 522 23.11 -5.64 -3.56
N ALA A 523 22.19 -5.25 -4.44
CA ALA A 523 21.33 -4.10 -4.22
C ALA A 523 20.34 -4.32 -3.07
N GLU A 524 19.73 -5.50 -2.98
CA GLU A 524 18.84 -5.87 -1.88
C GLU A 524 19.62 -5.95 -0.58
N GLN A 525 20.78 -6.63 -0.56
CA GLN A 525 21.63 -6.73 0.63
C GLN A 525 22.05 -5.35 1.16
N THR A 526 22.41 -4.42 0.27
CA THR A 526 22.78 -3.05 0.62
C THR A 526 21.60 -2.28 1.24
N HIS A 527 20.36 -2.62 0.88
CA HIS A 527 19.15 -1.96 1.37
C HIS A 527 18.65 -2.52 2.72
N LEU A 528 19.00 -3.74 3.10
CA LEU A 528 18.54 -4.38 4.34
C LEU A 528 18.78 -3.55 5.62
N PRO A 529 19.94 -2.90 5.84
CA PRO A 529 20.14 -2.04 7.01
C PRO A 529 19.13 -0.89 7.08
N TYR A 530 18.81 -0.27 5.94
CA TYR A 530 17.80 0.78 5.89
C TYR A 530 16.41 0.26 6.26
N LEU A 531 15.98 -0.87 5.70
CA LEU A 531 14.71 -1.50 6.05
C LEU A 531 14.62 -1.85 7.54
N LYS A 532 15.72 -2.37 8.11
CA LYS A 532 15.76 -2.82 9.49
C LYS A 532 15.79 -1.67 10.50
N ASP A 533 16.71 -0.74 10.33
CA ASP A 533 17.04 0.24 11.36
C ASP A 533 16.31 1.57 11.15
N GLU A 534 16.20 2.03 9.89
CA GLU A 534 15.55 3.30 9.58
C GLU A 534 14.03 3.16 9.41
N LEU A 535 13.57 2.11 8.71
CA LEU A 535 12.15 1.94 8.43
C LEU A 535 11.44 1.17 9.56
N LEU A 536 11.79 -0.09 9.77
CA LEU A 536 11.11 -0.94 10.75
C LEU A 536 11.23 -0.38 12.17
N ARG A 537 12.47 -0.19 12.65
CA ARG A 537 12.73 0.27 14.03
C ARG A 537 12.54 1.77 14.22
N GLY A 538 12.88 2.55 13.21
CA GLY A 538 12.86 4.00 13.31
C GLY A 538 11.51 4.64 13.04
N ARG A 539 10.57 3.94 12.38
CA ARG A 539 9.29 4.53 11.95
C ARG A 539 8.06 3.65 12.21
N VAL A 540 8.14 2.36 11.90
CA VAL A 540 6.98 1.45 11.96
C VAL A 540 6.73 0.95 13.38
N LEU A 541 7.78 0.61 14.11
CA LEU A 541 7.67 0.18 15.50
C LEU A 541 7.77 1.37 16.45
N PRO A 542 7.11 1.32 17.62
CA PRO A 542 7.29 2.35 18.64
C PRO A 542 8.74 2.38 19.16
N ALA A 543 9.16 3.52 19.69
CA ALA A 543 10.52 3.70 20.21
C ALA A 543 10.88 2.70 21.33
N VAL A 544 9.87 2.25 22.09
CA VAL A 544 10.01 1.19 23.08
C VAL A 544 9.19 -0.01 22.63
N VAL A 545 9.89 -1.01 22.12
CA VAL A 545 9.27 -2.28 21.68
C VAL A 545 9.11 -3.18 22.90
N PRO A 546 7.87 -3.62 23.23
CA PRO A 546 7.64 -4.56 24.33
C PRO A 546 8.40 -5.88 24.13
N GLU A 547 8.85 -6.48 25.24
CA GLU A 547 9.44 -7.82 25.20
C GLU A 547 8.41 -8.84 24.66
N GLY A 548 8.84 -9.67 23.72
CA GLY A 548 7.98 -10.68 23.10
C GLY A 548 7.06 -10.19 21.98
N LEU A 549 6.99 -8.88 21.71
CA LEU A 549 6.19 -8.34 20.61
C LEU A 549 6.70 -8.84 19.24
N LEU A 550 8.02 -8.80 19.01
CA LEU A 550 8.61 -9.27 17.77
C LEU A 550 8.77 -10.79 17.78
N ALA A 551 8.10 -11.45 16.85
CA ALA A 551 8.34 -12.85 16.53
C ALA A 551 9.62 -12.99 15.68
N ARG A 552 10.31 -14.14 15.84
CA ARG A 552 11.50 -14.51 15.06
C ARG A 552 11.19 -15.60 14.06
#